data_9acdaab578e80a78dafddfeb4396d4f6
#
_entry.id   9acdaab578e80a78dafddfeb4396d4f6
#
_cell.length_a   1.000
_cell.length_b   1.000
_cell.length_c   1.000
_cell.angle_alpha   90.00
_cell.angle_beta   90.00
_cell.angle_gamma   90.00
#
_symmetry.space_group_name_H-M   'P 1'
#
loop_
_entity.id
_entity.type
_entity.pdbx_description
1 polymer ?
#
loop_
_entity_poly.entity_id
_entity_poly.type
_entity_poly.pdbx_seq_one_letter_code
_entity_poly.pdbx_strand_id
1 'polypeptide(L)'
;MSTTMSYDGALVMPSNYAVMSEDEMCYLEGGATYKASNKTVYKRASDAVTDYMKCSNVLKVLAVGMVACSTVAGALIGNTIGAVIGGCVGYIVGSVFWGWASACSSAAISASNYSGKTMLRCIEQMTITGDMVITVSKK
;
A
#
# COMPACT_ATOMS: atom_id res chain seq x y z
N MET A 1 -32.30 -31.43 -38.16
CA MET A 1 -32.49 -30.02 -38.51
C MET A 1 -31.75 -29.19 -37.49
N SER A 2 -30.62 -28.69 -37.88
CA SER A 2 -29.82 -27.80 -37.02
C SER A 2 -30.38 -26.39 -37.14
N THR A 3 -31.16 -25.95 -36.19
CA THR A 3 -31.49 -24.54 -36.05
C THR A 3 -30.28 -23.80 -35.52
N THR A 4 -29.46 -23.30 -36.39
CA THR A 4 -28.52 -22.26 -36.03
C THR A 4 -29.37 -21.06 -35.62
N MET A 5 -29.56 -20.83 -34.33
CA MET A 5 -30.01 -19.55 -33.83
C MET A 5 -28.92 -18.56 -34.21
N SER A 6 -29.12 -17.87 -35.32
CA SER A 6 -28.38 -16.65 -35.61
C SER A 6 -28.74 -15.67 -34.51
N TYR A 7 -27.85 -15.45 -33.62
CA TYR A 7 -27.95 -14.41 -32.60
C TYR A 7 -27.63 -13.09 -33.32
N ASP A 8 -28.64 -12.60 -34.07
CA ASP A 8 -28.58 -11.31 -34.73
C ASP A 8 -29.10 -10.27 -33.74
N GLY A 9 -28.31 -10.06 -32.67
CA GLY A 9 -28.83 -9.20 -31.68
C GLY A 9 -27.72 -8.50 -30.90
N ALA A 10 -27.70 -7.20 -31.04
CA ALA A 10 -27.23 -6.35 -30.00
C ALA A 10 -27.82 -6.82 -28.66
N LEU A 11 -26.98 -7.11 -27.65
CA LEU A 11 -27.43 -7.43 -26.32
C LEU A 11 -28.29 -6.29 -25.81
N VAL A 12 -29.61 -6.50 -25.82
CA VAL A 12 -30.55 -5.50 -25.28
C VAL A 12 -30.49 -5.65 -23.76
N MET A 13 -29.84 -4.71 -23.14
CA MET A 13 -29.79 -4.62 -21.68
C MET A 13 -31.20 -4.35 -21.13
N PRO A 14 -31.64 -5.02 -20.08
CA PRO A 14 -32.92 -4.72 -19.46
C PRO A 14 -32.98 -3.25 -19.01
N SER A 15 -34.15 -2.65 -19.11
CA SER A 15 -34.37 -1.22 -18.83
C SER A 15 -34.08 -0.78 -17.40
N ASN A 16 -33.93 -1.74 -16.47
CA ASN A 16 -33.57 -1.55 -15.08
C ASN A 16 -32.09 -1.89 -14.76
N TYR A 17 -31.25 -1.90 -15.78
CA TYR A 17 -29.83 -2.11 -15.62
C TYR A 17 -29.21 -0.93 -14.87
N ALA A 18 -28.66 -1.19 -13.71
CA ALA A 18 -27.87 -0.21 -12.98
C ALA A 18 -26.39 -0.40 -13.35
N VAL A 19 -25.74 0.69 -13.77
CA VAL A 19 -24.31 0.68 -14.02
C VAL A 19 -23.60 0.51 -12.67
N MET A 20 -22.77 -0.51 -12.56
CA MET A 20 -21.96 -0.73 -11.35
C MET A 20 -20.94 0.39 -11.18
N SER A 21 -20.70 0.81 -9.96
CA SER A 21 -19.63 1.74 -9.65
C SER A 21 -18.25 1.09 -9.89
N GLU A 22 -17.22 1.92 -10.10
CA GLU A 22 -15.86 1.41 -10.27
C GLU A 22 -15.40 0.53 -9.10
N ASP A 23 -15.84 0.86 -7.89
CA ASP A 23 -15.54 0.10 -6.68
C ASP A 23 -16.20 -1.29 -6.70
N GLU A 24 -17.42 -1.39 -7.19
CA GLU A 24 -18.12 -2.67 -7.35
C GLU A 24 -17.52 -3.52 -8.47
N MET A 25 -17.07 -2.90 -9.56
CA MET A 25 -16.38 -3.61 -10.64
C MET A 25 -15.05 -4.18 -10.16
N CYS A 26 -14.29 -3.45 -9.35
CA CYS A 26 -13.05 -3.93 -8.74
C CYS A 26 -13.27 -5.16 -7.85
N TYR A 27 -14.42 -5.25 -7.19
CA TYR A 27 -14.77 -6.42 -6.37
C TYR A 27 -15.02 -7.67 -7.21
N LEU A 28 -15.64 -7.53 -8.38
CA LEU A 28 -15.97 -8.66 -9.26
C LEU A 28 -14.77 -9.18 -10.06
N GLU A 29 -13.79 -8.33 -10.34
CA GLU A 29 -12.57 -8.73 -11.06
C GLU A 29 -11.60 -9.58 -10.23
N GLY A 30 -11.90 -9.78 -8.95
CA GLY A 30 -11.33 -10.85 -8.11
C GLY A 30 -9.81 -10.87 -7.95
N GLY A 31 -9.13 -9.75 -8.14
CA GLY A 31 -7.68 -9.65 -8.01
C GLY A 31 -7.21 -8.23 -7.72
N ALA A 32 -8.12 -7.29 -7.67
CA ALA A 32 -7.78 -5.92 -7.35
C ALA A 32 -7.48 -5.81 -5.86
N THR A 33 -6.27 -5.39 -5.56
CA THR A 33 -5.90 -4.99 -4.20
C THR A 33 -6.79 -3.82 -3.81
N TYR A 34 -7.71 -4.03 -2.88
CA TYR A 34 -8.56 -2.96 -2.36
C TYR A 34 -7.71 -1.85 -1.79
N LYS A 35 -7.89 -0.64 -2.27
CA LYS A 35 -7.21 0.52 -1.73
C LYS A 35 -7.99 1.03 -0.53
N ALA A 36 -7.46 0.83 0.67
CA ALA A 36 -8.06 1.34 1.89
C ALA A 36 -7.96 2.87 1.98
N SER A 37 -6.91 3.45 1.41
CA SER A 37 -6.78 4.91 1.28
C SER A 37 -5.98 5.29 0.03
N ASN A 38 -6.31 6.43 -0.54
CA ASN A 38 -5.64 7.00 -1.69
C ASN A 38 -5.50 8.50 -1.49
N LYS A 39 -4.28 9.00 -1.46
CA LYS A 39 -3.98 10.41 -1.30
C LYS A 39 -3.01 10.87 -2.38
N THR A 40 -3.36 11.92 -3.08
CA THR A 40 -2.49 12.57 -4.06
C THR A 40 -1.88 13.83 -3.47
N VAL A 41 -0.57 13.92 -3.50
CA VAL A 41 0.18 15.07 -3.00
C VAL A 41 1.10 15.60 -4.09
N TYR A 42 1.17 16.91 -4.23
CA TYR A 42 2.07 17.59 -5.17
C TYR A 42 3.23 18.20 -4.39
N LYS A 43 4.45 17.79 -4.72
CA LYS A 43 5.69 18.27 -4.08
C LYS A 43 6.76 18.52 -5.12
N ARG A 44 7.72 19.37 -4.78
CA ARG A 44 8.96 19.46 -5.57
C ARG A 44 9.78 18.18 -5.37
N ALA A 45 10.56 17.80 -6.38
CA ALA A 45 11.38 16.59 -6.31
C ALA A 45 12.35 16.60 -5.12
N SER A 46 13.00 17.73 -4.84
CA SER A 46 13.88 17.89 -3.68
C SER A 46 13.17 17.65 -2.35
N ASP A 47 11.97 18.21 -2.20
CA ASP A 47 11.17 18.07 -0.97
C ASP A 47 10.64 16.64 -0.83
N ALA A 48 10.21 16.02 -1.92
CA ALA A 48 9.76 14.64 -1.93
C ALA A 48 10.88 13.67 -1.51
N VAL A 49 12.09 13.84 -2.04
CA VAL A 49 13.25 13.03 -1.64
C VAL A 49 13.51 13.17 -0.14
N THR A 50 13.55 14.40 0.37
CA THR A 50 13.83 14.65 1.79
C THR A 50 12.75 14.06 2.69
N ASP A 51 11.50 14.29 2.38
CA ASP A 51 10.37 13.83 3.19
C ASP A 51 10.27 12.31 3.23
N TYR A 52 10.39 11.65 2.09
CA TYR A 52 10.30 10.20 2.02
C TYR A 52 11.52 9.51 2.62
N MET A 53 12.71 10.09 2.52
CA MET A 53 13.91 9.57 3.21
C MET A 53 13.78 9.67 4.72
N LYS A 54 13.30 10.80 5.25
CA LYS A 54 13.04 10.97 6.68
C LYS A 54 11.99 9.98 7.17
N CYS A 55 10.89 9.83 6.44
CA CYS A 55 9.83 8.89 6.75
C CYS A 55 10.35 7.44 6.77
N SER A 56 11.14 7.05 5.77
CA SER A 56 11.77 5.73 5.71
C SER A 56 12.65 5.46 6.93
N ASN A 57 13.49 6.41 7.31
CA ASN A 57 14.39 6.25 8.45
C ASN A 57 13.62 6.11 9.78
N VAL A 58 12.58 6.92 9.99
CA VAL A 58 11.72 6.83 11.17
C VAL A 58 11.01 5.47 11.22
N LEU A 59 10.47 5.00 10.11
CA LEU A 59 9.81 3.70 10.04
C LEU A 59 10.75 2.52 10.30
N LYS A 60 12.00 2.58 9.85
CA LYS A 60 13.02 1.57 10.14
C LYS A 60 13.35 1.52 11.64
N VAL A 61 13.50 2.68 12.27
CA VAL A 61 13.75 2.77 13.72
C VAL A 61 12.55 2.21 14.50
N LEU A 62 11.32 2.52 14.08
CA LEU A 62 10.12 1.97 14.70
C LEU A 62 10.03 0.45 14.52
N ALA A 63 10.36 -0.07 13.33
CA ALA A 63 10.35 -1.51 13.07
C ALA A 63 11.27 -2.27 14.02
N VAL A 64 12.51 -1.80 14.21
CA VAL A 64 13.47 -2.39 15.14
C VAL A 64 13.02 -2.23 16.58
N GLY A 65 12.50 -1.05 16.94
CA GLY A 65 12.00 -0.76 18.28
C GLY A 65 10.83 -1.65 18.70
N MET A 66 9.94 -1.99 17.78
CA MET A 66 8.80 -2.88 18.04
C MET A 66 9.25 -4.29 18.43
N VAL A 67 10.25 -4.84 17.75
CA VAL A 67 10.82 -6.16 18.12
C VAL A 67 11.43 -6.12 19.51
N ALA A 68 12.25 -5.12 19.80
CA ALA A 68 12.92 -4.97 21.09
C ALA A 68 11.90 -4.80 22.22
N CYS A 69 10.97 -3.85 22.09
CA CYS A 69 9.98 -3.57 23.12
C CYS A 69 9.05 -4.77 23.41
N SER A 70 8.60 -5.46 22.40
CA SER A 70 7.68 -6.60 22.55
C SER A 70 8.40 -7.82 23.15
N THR A 71 9.68 -8.03 22.84
CA THR A 71 10.49 -9.08 23.44
C THR A 71 10.68 -8.83 24.94
N VAL A 72 11.05 -7.61 25.33
CA VAL A 72 11.21 -7.23 26.73
C VAL A 72 9.89 -7.33 27.50
N ALA A 73 8.80 -6.81 26.96
CA ALA A 73 7.48 -6.90 27.56
C ALA A 73 7.03 -8.35 27.73
N GLY A 74 7.27 -9.20 26.75
CA GLY A 74 6.98 -10.63 26.81
C GLY A 74 7.79 -11.33 27.89
N ALA A 75 9.08 -11.01 28.04
CA ALA A 75 9.96 -11.56 29.07
C ALA A 75 9.51 -11.18 30.50
N LEU A 76 9.00 -9.96 30.69
CA LEU A 76 8.52 -9.49 32.00
C LEU A 76 7.23 -10.21 32.44
N ILE A 77 6.38 -10.63 31.50
CA ILE A 77 5.08 -11.26 31.77
C ILE A 77 5.20 -12.79 31.84
N GLY A 78 5.93 -13.40 30.91
CA GLY A 78 5.95 -14.84 30.71
C GLY A 78 7.34 -15.49 30.71
N ASN A 79 8.36 -14.84 31.27
CA ASN A 79 9.74 -15.33 31.24
C ASN A 79 10.26 -15.62 29.82
N THR A 80 11.00 -16.73 29.66
CA THR A 80 11.58 -17.10 28.35
C THR A 80 10.55 -17.38 27.28
N ILE A 81 9.44 -18.03 27.60
CA ILE A 81 8.35 -18.31 26.67
C ILE A 81 7.68 -17.02 26.25
N GLY A 82 7.40 -16.14 27.19
CA GLY A 82 6.84 -14.82 26.92
C GLY A 82 7.75 -13.97 26.05
N ALA A 83 9.07 -14.03 26.23
CA ALA A 83 10.03 -13.33 25.39
C ALA A 83 9.98 -13.82 23.92
N VAL A 84 9.89 -15.13 23.71
CA VAL A 84 9.79 -15.71 22.36
C VAL A 84 8.50 -15.28 21.69
N ILE A 85 7.38 -15.38 22.37
CA ILE A 85 6.06 -14.95 21.83
C ILE A 85 6.06 -13.45 21.54
N GLY A 86 6.55 -12.64 22.48
CA GLY A 86 6.66 -11.19 22.31
C GLY A 86 7.56 -10.81 21.13
N GLY A 87 8.69 -11.51 20.97
CA GLY A 87 9.59 -11.32 19.83
C GLY A 87 8.93 -11.65 18.50
N CYS A 88 8.18 -12.74 18.42
CA CYS A 88 7.43 -13.11 17.21
C CYS A 88 6.36 -12.07 16.86
N VAL A 89 5.59 -11.62 17.82
CA VAL A 89 4.56 -10.57 17.61
C VAL A 89 5.22 -9.27 17.16
N GLY A 90 6.30 -8.86 17.81
CA GLY A 90 7.05 -7.66 17.44
C GLY A 90 7.65 -7.75 16.04
N TYR A 91 8.12 -8.93 15.64
CA TYR A 91 8.62 -9.16 14.29
C TYR A 91 7.51 -9.01 13.23
N ILE A 92 6.33 -9.56 13.47
CA ILE A 92 5.19 -9.44 12.54
C ILE A 92 4.80 -7.97 12.39
N VAL A 93 4.63 -7.24 13.47
CA VAL A 93 4.31 -5.81 13.43
C VAL A 93 5.43 -5.00 12.81
N GLY A 94 6.67 -5.28 13.18
CA GLY A 94 7.86 -4.61 12.65
C GLY A 94 8.04 -4.82 11.14
N SER A 95 7.64 -5.98 10.61
CA SER A 95 7.70 -6.26 9.16
C SER A 95 6.78 -5.33 8.34
N VAL A 96 5.64 -4.96 8.88
CA VAL A 96 4.74 -3.98 8.25
C VAL A 96 5.41 -2.61 8.17
N PHE A 97 6.01 -2.11 9.25
CA PHE A 97 6.75 -0.85 9.24
C PHE A 97 7.94 -0.89 8.29
N TRP A 98 8.63 -2.02 8.22
CA TRP A 98 9.73 -2.21 7.28
C TRP A 98 9.26 -2.17 5.83
N GLY A 99 8.12 -2.77 5.51
CA GLY A 99 7.48 -2.67 4.20
C GLY A 99 7.14 -1.23 3.83
N TRP A 100 6.60 -0.46 4.76
CA TRP A 100 6.31 0.96 4.55
C TRP A 100 7.59 1.79 4.37
N ALA A 101 8.63 1.48 5.12
CA ALA A 101 9.94 2.11 4.95
C ALA A 101 10.53 1.85 3.57
N SER A 102 10.40 0.63 3.05
CA SER A 102 10.83 0.26 1.70
C SER A 102 10.06 1.03 0.63
N ALA A 103 8.74 1.19 0.79
CA ALA A 103 7.92 1.99 -0.11
C ALA A 103 8.36 3.46 -0.13
N CYS A 104 8.62 4.05 1.04
CA CYS A 104 9.13 5.41 1.15
C CYS A 104 10.52 5.56 0.52
N SER A 105 11.42 4.60 0.72
CA SER A 105 12.75 4.60 0.10
C SER A 105 12.66 4.53 -1.41
N SER A 106 11.82 3.66 -1.95
CA SER A 106 11.59 3.54 -3.40
C SER A 106 11.01 4.82 -4.00
N ALA A 107 10.09 5.47 -3.29
CA ALA A 107 9.54 6.76 -3.70
C ALA A 107 10.61 7.86 -3.71
N ALA A 108 11.49 7.91 -2.72
CA ALA A 108 12.61 8.85 -2.67
C ALA A 108 13.58 8.65 -3.83
N ILE A 109 13.91 7.40 -4.15
CA ILE A 109 14.77 7.07 -5.30
C ILE A 109 14.10 7.49 -6.61
N SER A 110 12.83 7.21 -6.78
CA SER A 110 12.07 7.62 -7.96
C SER A 110 12.01 9.14 -8.11
N ALA A 111 11.81 9.87 -7.01
CA ALA A 111 11.83 11.32 -6.99
C ALA A 111 13.22 11.91 -7.31
N SER A 112 14.30 11.23 -6.92
CA SER A 112 15.68 11.68 -7.18
C SER A 112 16.06 11.66 -8.66
N ASN A 113 15.35 10.90 -9.49
CA ASN A 113 15.55 10.85 -10.94
C ASN A 113 15.08 12.13 -11.65
N TYR A 114 14.35 13.00 -10.96
CA TYR A 114 13.87 14.26 -11.49
C TYR A 114 14.71 15.44 -10.98
N SER A 115 14.74 16.53 -11.74
CA SER A 115 15.37 17.77 -11.28
C SER A 115 14.70 18.27 -10.00
N GLY A 116 15.49 18.76 -9.04
CA GLY A 116 15.00 19.21 -7.73
C GLY A 116 13.90 20.27 -7.76
N LYS A 117 13.81 21.04 -8.83
CA LYS A 117 12.76 22.06 -9.05
C LYS A 117 11.49 21.51 -9.71
N THR A 118 11.51 20.27 -10.20
CA THR A 118 10.37 19.67 -10.90
C THR A 118 9.25 19.39 -9.91
N MET A 119 8.02 19.78 -10.26
CA MET A 119 6.83 19.41 -9.49
C MET A 119 6.47 17.97 -9.80
N LEU A 120 6.35 17.16 -8.77
CA LEU A 120 5.97 15.76 -8.85
C LEU A 120 4.58 15.54 -8.27
N ARG A 121 3.87 14.63 -8.89
CA ARG A 121 2.63 14.06 -8.38
C ARG A 121 2.95 12.77 -7.65
N CYS A 122 2.77 12.76 -6.34
CA CYS A 122 2.97 11.59 -5.51
C CYS A 122 1.60 11.03 -5.12
N ILE A 123 1.35 9.79 -5.49
CA ILE A 123 0.11 9.08 -5.14
C ILE A 123 0.46 8.08 -4.04
N GLU A 124 0.00 8.36 -2.85
CA GLU A 124 0.18 7.51 -1.68
C GLU A 124 -1.05 6.60 -1.53
N GLN A 125 -0.85 5.31 -1.60
CA GLN A 125 -1.92 4.31 -1.52
C GLN A 125 -1.62 3.31 -0.43
N MET A 126 -2.63 2.93 0.32
CA MET A 126 -2.56 1.85 1.29
C MET A 126 -3.58 0.79 0.90
N THR A 127 -3.16 -0.46 0.91
CA THR A 127 -4.03 -1.60 0.64
C THR A 127 -4.72 -2.05 1.93
N ILE A 128 -5.80 -2.85 1.81
CA ILE A 128 -6.47 -3.44 2.97
C ILE A 128 -5.55 -4.37 3.75
N THR A 129 -4.61 -5.01 3.08
CA THR A 129 -3.58 -5.86 3.70
C THR A 129 -2.53 -5.08 4.49
N GLY A 130 -2.55 -3.75 4.42
CA GLY A 130 -1.61 -2.88 5.12
C GLY A 130 -0.35 -2.55 4.33
N ASP A 131 -0.26 -2.96 3.07
CA ASP A 131 0.86 -2.60 2.22
C ASP A 131 0.75 -1.15 1.74
N MET A 132 1.87 -0.44 1.73
CA MET A 132 1.95 0.91 1.22
C MET A 132 2.59 0.91 -0.17
N VAL A 133 1.99 1.62 -1.10
CA VAL A 133 2.54 1.87 -2.43
C VAL A 133 2.53 3.36 -2.70
N ILE A 134 3.69 3.89 -3.08
CA ILE A 134 3.85 5.30 -3.43
C ILE A 134 4.30 5.40 -4.87
N THR A 135 3.47 6.00 -5.70
CA THR A 135 3.77 6.23 -7.12
C THR A 135 4.16 7.69 -7.31
N VAL A 136 5.33 7.91 -7.90
CA VAL A 136 5.85 9.23 -8.20
C VAL A 136 5.85 9.45 -9.71
N SER A 137 5.22 10.51 -10.16
CA SER A 137 5.17 10.89 -11.57
C SER A 137 5.35 12.40 -11.74
N LYS A 138 5.82 12.81 -12.92
CA LYS A 138 5.87 14.24 -13.25
C LYS A 138 4.44 14.78 -13.39
N LYS A 139 4.24 15.98 -12.84
CA LYS A 139 2.96 16.69 -12.99
C LYS A 139 2.73 17.12 -14.44
#